data_081a0d214f35ce09fb54c1697f3be4e4
#
_entry.id   081a0d214f35ce09fb54c1697f3be4e4
#
_cell.length_a   1.000
_cell.length_b   1.000
_cell.length_c   1.000
_cell.angle_alpha   90.00
_cell.angle_beta   90.00
_cell.angle_gamma   90.00
#
_symmetry.space_group_name_H-M   'P 1'
#
loop_
_entity.id
_entity.type
_entity.pdbx_description
1 polymer ?
#
loop_
_entity_poly.entity_id
_entity_poly.type
_entity_poly.pdbx_seq_one_letter_code
_entity_poly.pdbx_strand_id
1 'polypeptide(L)'
;MPTHFTSDGDHLLIHLARPNPVWKAIEHDPDILFTVFGDYAFIPGPWRAKAGTPPTDGVPTSYYTAVQFTCRAHGVDDPEAKAELLRRQLAHFQPDGDHPPTAVDQPPYGRMLPGIRGLRLEVTDVQAKFKYDDHKPVEHRTAVADRLTERRQGLDVPTARQQLRRLDRIGPWKP
;
A
#
# COMPACT_ATOMS: atom_id res chain seq x y z
N MET A 1 -7.90 -2.09 -9.55
CA MET A 1 -6.78 -2.44 -10.45
C MET A 1 -5.48 -2.21 -9.70
N PRO A 2 -4.59 -3.20 -9.56
CA PRO A 2 -3.27 -3.02 -8.95
C PRO A 2 -2.39 -2.11 -9.80
N THR A 3 -1.64 -1.23 -9.15
CA THR A 3 -0.63 -0.37 -9.77
C THR A 3 0.42 0.04 -8.74
N HIS A 4 1.58 0.47 -9.21
CA HIS A 4 2.57 1.10 -8.36
C HIS A 4 2.44 2.64 -8.43
N PHE A 5 2.90 3.32 -7.41
CA PHE A 5 2.81 4.77 -7.29
C PHE A 5 4.02 5.34 -6.57
N THR A 6 4.24 6.64 -6.76
CA THR A 6 5.13 7.44 -5.92
C THR A 6 4.35 8.61 -5.33
N SER A 7 4.82 9.17 -4.22
CA SER A 7 4.24 10.37 -3.63
C SER A 7 5.04 11.62 -4.00
N ASP A 8 4.34 12.74 -4.11
CA ASP A 8 4.92 14.07 -4.32
C ASP A 8 4.09 15.10 -3.55
N GLY A 9 4.50 15.38 -2.32
CA GLY A 9 3.69 16.19 -1.40
C GLY A 9 2.31 15.55 -1.17
N ASP A 10 1.25 16.30 -1.46
CA ASP A 10 -0.14 15.87 -1.32
C ASP A 10 -0.67 15.12 -2.55
N HIS A 11 0.22 14.68 -3.44
CA HIS A 11 -0.15 13.98 -4.66
C HIS A 11 0.43 12.57 -4.71
N LEU A 12 -0.32 11.66 -5.36
CA LEU A 12 0.17 10.36 -5.76
C LEU A 12 0.34 10.35 -7.28
N LEU A 13 1.48 9.86 -7.75
CA LEU A 13 1.85 9.82 -9.17
C LEU A 13 1.81 8.40 -9.68
N ILE A 14 1.05 8.17 -10.75
CA ILE A 14 0.82 6.88 -11.38
C ILE A 14 0.96 7.04 -12.89
N HIS A 15 1.34 6.00 -13.60
CA HIS A 15 1.11 5.93 -15.04
C HIS A 15 0.39 4.64 -15.40
N LEU A 16 -0.41 4.71 -16.44
CA LEU A 16 -1.18 3.59 -16.96
C LEU A 16 -1.11 3.57 -18.48
N ALA A 17 -1.26 2.40 -19.06
CA ALA A 17 -1.37 2.28 -20.52
C ALA A 17 -2.53 3.15 -21.05
N ARG A 18 -2.31 3.81 -22.16
CA ARG A 18 -3.33 4.69 -22.79
C ARG A 18 -4.66 3.95 -23.09
N PRO A 19 -4.69 2.70 -23.54
CA PRO A 19 -5.94 1.98 -23.76
C PRO A 19 -6.61 1.43 -22.49
N ASN A 20 -6.10 1.75 -21.28
CA ASN A 20 -6.68 1.25 -20.04
C ASN A 20 -8.12 1.74 -19.87
N PRO A 21 -9.10 0.84 -19.65
CA PRO A 21 -10.53 1.22 -19.56
C PRO A 21 -10.85 2.14 -18.38
N VAL A 22 -10.00 2.21 -17.37
CA VAL A 22 -10.18 3.12 -16.21
C VAL A 22 -10.24 4.59 -16.61
N TRP A 23 -9.64 4.97 -17.73
CA TRP A 23 -9.64 6.36 -18.19
C TRP A 23 -11.05 6.89 -18.43
N LYS A 24 -11.95 6.06 -19.00
CA LYS A 24 -13.35 6.44 -19.19
C LYS A 24 -14.06 6.71 -17.86
N ALA A 25 -13.76 5.94 -16.83
CA ALA A 25 -14.34 6.15 -15.51
C ALA A 25 -13.82 7.46 -14.89
N ILE A 26 -12.50 7.72 -14.95
CA ILE A 26 -11.87 8.93 -14.42
C ILE A 26 -12.35 10.19 -15.17
N GLU A 27 -12.57 10.09 -16.48
CA GLU A 27 -13.08 11.21 -17.29
C GLU A 27 -14.55 11.51 -17.00
N HIS A 28 -15.32 10.49 -16.61
CA HIS A 28 -16.71 10.67 -16.19
C HIS A 28 -16.81 11.21 -14.77
N ASP A 29 -16.01 10.67 -13.84
CA ASP A 29 -15.96 11.09 -12.44
C ASP A 29 -14.48 11.08 -11.96
N PRO A 30 -13.88 12.27 -11.77
CA PRO A 30 -12.51 12.38 -11.32
C PRO A 30 -12.31 12.12 -9.83
N ASP A 31 -13.37 12.01 -9.05
CA ASP A 31 -13.28 11.73 -7.62
C ASP A 31 -13.16 10.22 -7.41
N ILE A 32 -12.00 9.77 -6.97
CA ILE A 32 -11.64 8.36 -6.88
C ILE A 32 -11.16 7.97 -5.49
N LEU A 33 -11.31 6.69 -5.18
CA LEU A 33 -10.72 6.08 -4.00
C LEU A 33 -9.48 5.27 -4.40
N PHE A 34 -8.31 5.66 -3.87
CA PHE A 34 -7.06 4.93 -4.04
C PHE A 34 -6.72 4.19 -2.75
N THR A 35 -6.58 2.86 -2.82
CA THR A 35 -6.33 2.05 -1.63
C THR A 35 -4.96 1.40 -1.69
N VAL A 36 -4.20 1.54 -0.62
CA VAL A 36 -2.93 0.84 -0.40
C VAL A 36 -3.14 -0.21 0.67
N PHE A 37 -2.85 -1.47 0.33
CA PHE A 37 -2.77 -2.55 1.29
C PHE A 37 -1.32 -2.78 1.67
N GLY A 38 -1.07 -2.83 2.98
CA GLY A 38 0.23 -3.19 3.54
C GLY A 38 0.33 -4.69 3.80
N ASP A 39 0.76 -5.02 5.01
CA ASP A 39 0.83 -6.39 5.47
C ASP A 39 -0.57 -6.99 5.72
N TYR A 40 -0.63 -8.32 5.65
CA TYR A 40 -1.83 -9.10 5.93
C TYR A 40 -1.47 -10.48 6.46
N ALA A 41 -2.14 -10.93 7.51
CA ALA A 41 -2.07 -12.32 7.96
C ALA A 41 -3.40 -12.79 8.54
N PHE A 42 -3.77 -14.04 8.23
CA PHE A 42 -4.85 -14.73 8.92
C PHE A 42 -4.35 -15.26 10.27
N ILE A 43 -5.09 -14.97 11.33
CA ILE A 43 -4.78 -15.38 12.70
C ILE A 43 -5.75 -16.49 13.09
N PRO A 44 -5.28 -17.74 13.27
CA PRO A 44 -6.12 -18.87 13.65
C PRO A 44 -6.78 -18.67 15.02
N GLY A 45 -7.97 -19.23 15.20
CA GLY A 45 -8.71 -19.20 16.46
C GLY A 45 -7.86 -19.64 17.67
N PRO A 46 -7.17 -20.79 17.62
CA PRO A 46 -6.35 -21.25 18.74
C PRO A 46 -5.28 -20.26 19.22
N TRP A 47 -4.79 -19.39 18.33
CA TRP A 47 -3.80 -18.37 18.72
C TRP A 47 -4.43 -17.23 19.53
N ARG A 48 -5.76 -17.09 19.47
CA ARG A 48 -6.53 -16.01 20.10
C ARG A 48 -7.32 -16.48 21.33
N ALA A 49 -7.26 -17.74 21.67
CA ALA A 49 -7.83 -18.26 22.89
C ALA A 49 -7.19 -17.56 24.12
N LYS A 50 -8.00 -17.27 25.13
CA LYS A 50 -7.51 -16.70 26.39
C LYS A 50 -6.60 -17.72 27.10
N ALA A 51 -5.56 -17.25 27.76
CA ALA A 51 -4.70 -18.11 28.55
C ALA A 51 -5.53 -18.90 29.59
N GLY A 52 -5.31 -20.24 29.65
CA GLY A 52 -6.04 -21.13 30.53
C GLY A 52 -7.42 -21.60 30.04
N THR A 53 -7.84 -21.21 28.82
CA THR A 53 -9.06 -21.71 28.17
C THR A 53 -8.72 -22.67 27.02
N PRO A 54 -9.68 -23.57 26.64
CA PRO A 54 -9.48 -24.45 25.49
C PRO A 54 -9.11 -23.66 24.21
N PRO A 55 -8.21 -24.16 23.35
CA PRO A 55 -7.86 -23.52 22.09
C PRO A 55 -9.08 -23.27 21.17
N THR A 56 -10.12 -24.09 21.28
CA THR A 56 -11.38 -23.97 20.53
C THR A 56 -12.20 -22.73 20.88
N ASP A 57 -11.93 -22.08 22.01
CA ASP A 57 -12.64 -20.87 22.45
C ASP A 57 -12.13 -19.61 21.73
N GLY A 58 -11.03 -19.73 21.01
CA GLY A 58 -10.48 -18.63 20.23
C GLY A 58 -11.22 -18.43 18.91
N VAL A 59 -11.57 -17.19 18.60
CA VAL A 59 -12.22 -16.80 17.34
C VAL A 59 -11.16 -16.28 16.36
N PRO A 60 -11.08 -16.82 15.12
CA PRO A 60 -10.09 -16.38 14.15
C PRO A 60 -10.33 -14.93 13.70
N THR A 61 -9.29 -14.30 13.19
CA THR A 61 -9.34 -12.95 12.62
C THR A 61 -8.26 -12.76 11.55
N SER A 62 -8.24 -11.57 10.95
CA SER A 62 -7.12 -11.13 10.12
C SER A 62 -6.46 -9.91 10.75
N TYR A 63 -5.13 -9.87 10.71
CA TYR A 63 -4.35 -8.65 10.95
C TYR A 63 -4.01 -8.01 9.61
N TYR A 64 -4.13 -6.70 9.53
CA TYR A 64 -3.82 -5.96 8.31
C TYR A 64 -3.65 -4.47 8.53
N THR A 65 -2.95 -3.86 7.58
CA THR A 65 -2.89 -2.43 7.38
C THR A 65 -3.56 -2.09 6.05
N ALA A 66 -4.45 -1.10 6.05
CA ALA A 66 -5.01 -0.52 4.84
C ALA A 66 -5.07 1.00 4.98
N VAL A 67 -4.72 1.72 3.92
CA VAL A 67 -4.87 3.16 3.82
C VAL A 67 -5.69 3.48 2.59
N GLN A 68 -6.75 4.26 2.77
CA GLN A 68 -7.62 4.75 1.71
C GLN A 68 -7.39 6.26 1.55
N PHE A 69 -7.12 6.65 0.33
CA PHE A 69 -6.96 8.04 -0.08
C PHE A 69 -8.17 8.42 -0.93
N THR A 70 -8.96 9.37 -0.48
CA THR A 70 -9.92 10.06 -1.35
C THR A 70 -9.13 11.06 -2.16
N CYS A 71 -9.25 10.98 -3.47
CA CYS A 71 -8.42 11.77 -4.37
C CYS A 71 -9.24 12.39 -5.49
N ARG A 72 -8.77 13.56 -5.97
CA ARG A 72 -9.18 14.09 -7.25
C ARG A 72 -8.13 13.77 -8.32
N ALA A 73 -8.56 13.15 -9.38
CA ALA A 73 -7.70 12.64 -10.45
C ALA A 73 -7.47 13.69 -11.54
N HIS A 74 -6.21 13.88 -11.94
CA HIS A 74 -5.79 14.75 -13.03
C HIS A 74 -4.97 13.97 -14.04
N GLY A 75 -5.45 13.89 -15.28
CA GLY A 75 -4.71 13.26 -16.38
C GLY A 75 -3.47 14.08 -16.77
N VAL A 76 -2.38 13.39 -17.04
CA VAL A 76 -1.12 13.98 -17.51
C VAL A 76 -0.82 13.43 -18.90
N ASP A 77 -1.05 14.23 -19.93
CA ASP A 77 -0.86 13.84 -21.33
C ASP A 77 0.37 14.53 -21.97
N ASP A 78 0.85 15.64 -21.40
CA ASP A 78 2.03 16.33 -21.85
C ASP A 78 3.26 15.41 -21.83
N PRO A 79 4.04 15.31 -22.93
CA PRO A 79 5.16 14.36 -23.01
C PRO A 79 6.26 14.62 -21.98
N GLU A 80 6.62 15.88 -21.72
CA GLU A 80 7.66 16.23 -20.75
C GLU A 80 7.20 15.94 -19.31
N ALA A 81 5.94 16.26 -19.00
CA ALA A 81 5.36 15.97 -17.71
C ALA A 81 5.29 14.43 -17.46
N LYS A 82 5.01 13.63 -18.50
CA LYS A 82 5.06 12.16 -18.41
C LYS A 82 6.49 11.65 -18.20
N ALA A 83 7.46 12.22 -18.90
CA ALA A 83 8.87 11.86 -18.73
C ALA A 83 9.35 12.17 -17.31
N GLU A 84 8.96 13.33 -16.76
CA GLU A 84 9.26 13.70 -15.37
C GLU A 84 8.59 12.74 -14.37
N LEU A 85 7.32 12.39 -14.58
CA LEU A 85 6.63 11.43 -13.73
C LEU A 85 7.36 10.07 -13.71
N LEU A 86 7.77 9.56 -14.87
CA LEU A 86 8.54 8.32 -14.95
C LEU A 86 9.91 8.45 -14.28
N ARG A 87 10.59 9.57 -14.40
CA ARG A 87 11.87 9.82 -13.74
C ARG A 87 11.75 9.71 -12.23
N ARG A 88 10.69 10.28 -11.64
CA ARG A 88 10.41 10.16 -10.20
C ARG A 88 10.11 8.74 -9.78
N GLN A 89 9.34 8.01 -10.58
CA GLN A 89 9.06 6.59 -10.30
C GLN A 89 10.33 5.74 -10.38
N LEU A 90 11.16 5.94 -11.38
CA LEU A 90 12.44 5.23 -11.50
C LEU A 90 13.39 5.56 -10.36
N ALA A 91 13.52 6.82 -9.98
CA ALA A 91 14.32 7.21 -8.81
C ALA A 91 13.85 6.54 -7.50
N HIS A 92 12.56 6.24 -7.39
CA HIS A 92 11.99 5.56 -6.22
C HIS A 92 12.16 4.03 -6.28
N PHE A 93 11.86 3.41 -7.42
CA PHE A 93 11.83 1.94 -7.54
C PHE A 93 13.15 1.33 -7.99
N GLN A 94 14.02 2.12 -8.62
CA GLN A 94 15.33 1.74 -9.13
C GLN A 94 16.39 2.80 -8.78
N PRO A 95 16.63 3.03 -7.48
CA PRO A 95 17.50 4.12 -7.00
C PRO A 95 18.96 3.97 -7.44
N ASP A 96 19.39 2.74 -7.72
CA ASP A 96 20.77 2.45 -8.17
C ASP A 96 21.04 2.85 -9.64
N GLY A 97 20.02 3.34 -10.35
CA GLY A 97 20.13 3.74 -11.75
C GLY A 97 19.95 2.55 -12.70
N ASP A 98 20.91 2.34 -13.61
CA ASP A 98 20.90 1.27 -14.63
C ASP A 98 19.67 1.29 -15.56
N HIS A 99 19.14 2.48 -15.83
CA HIS A 99 18.06 2.70 -16.79
C HIS A 99 18.41 3.82 -17.78
N PRO A 100 17.87 3.77 -18.99
CA PRO A 100 18.05 4.84 -19.98
C PRO A 100 17.45 6.17 -19.46
N PRO A 101 17.90 7.33 -19.96
CA PRO A 101 17.27 8.61 -19.68
C PRO A 101 15.80 8.62 -20.10
N THR A 102 14.93 9.13 -19.23
CA THR A 102 13.50 9.31 -19.51
C THR A 102 13.28 10.59 -20.31
N ALA A 103 13.77 10.62 -21.54
CA ALA A 103 13.67 11.78 -22.42
C ALA A 103 12.65 11.53 -23.54
N VAL A 104 11.95 12.59 -23.96
CA VAL A 104 10.89 12.50 -24.98
C VAL A 104 11.43 12.27 -26.38
N ASP A 105 12.67 12.64 -26.64
CA ASP A 105 13.36 12.60 -27.92
C ASP A 105 14.35 11.44 -28.05
N GLN A 106 14.54 10.67 -26.98
CA GLN A 106 15.53 9.59 -26.95
C GLN A 106 14.88 8.20 -26.71
N PRO A 107 15.38 7.16 -27.39
CA PRO A 107 14.94 5.79 -27.10
C PRO A 107 15.45 5.32 -25.73
N PRO A 108 14.74 4.37 -25.08
CA PRO A 108 13.49 3.77 -25.52
C PRO A 108 12.26 4.63 -25.21
N TYR A 109 12.35 5.56 -24.24
CA TYR A 109 11.20 6.26 -23.65
C TYR A 109 10.47 7.15 -24.63
N GLY A 110 11.16 7.88 -25.52
CA GLY A 110 10.50 8.72 -26.53
C GLY A 110 9.48 7.98 -27.40
N ARG A 111 9.73 6.68 -27.69
CA ARG A 111 8.80 5.83 -28.43
C ARG A 111 7.69 5.23 -27.56
N MET A 112 7.92 5.11 -26.25
CA MET A 112 6.99 4.47 -25.31
C MET A 112 6.02 5.47 -24.66
N LEU A 113 6.43 6.71 -24.46
CA LEU A 113 5.63 7.76 -23.83
C LEU A 113 4.25 7.99 -24.47
N PRO A 114 4.07 7.92 -25.83
CA PRO A 114 2.74 8.00 -26.43
C PRO A 114 1.80 6.87 -26.03
N GLY A 115 2.32 5.70 -25.64
CA GLY A 115 1.55 4.53 -25.22
C GLY A 115 1.00 4.59 -23.79
N ILE A 116 1.40 5.60 -23.01
CA ILE A 116 0.95 5.80 -21.63
C ILE A 116 0.28 7.15 -21.44
N ARG A 117 -0.52 7.25 -20.37
CA ARG A 117 -0.96 8.50 -19.74
C ARG A 117 -0.49 8.50 -18.28
N GLY A 118 -0.06 9.66 -17.83
CA GLY A 118 0.20 9.90 -16.43
C GLY A 118 -1.11 10.25 -15.70
N LEU A 119 -1.11 9.99 -14.40
CA LEU A 119 -2.22 10.31 -13.50
C LEU A 119 -1.63 10.92 -12.23
N ARG A 120 -2.02 12.13 -11.92
CA ARG A 120 -1.75 12.81 -10.66
C ARG A 120 -3.02 12.79 -9.82
N LEU A 121 -2.93 12.20 -8.66
CA LEU A 121 -4.02 12.12 -7.69
C LEU A 121 -3.76 13.12 -6.58
N GLU A 122 -4.55 14.19 -6.55
CA GLU A 122 -4.58 15.14 -5.44
C GLU A 122 -5.34 14.53 -4.27
N VAL A 123 -4.64 14.32 -3.15
CA VAL A 123 -5.23 13.70 -1.96
C VAL A 123 -6.05 14.72 -1.19
N THR A 124 -7.34 14.45 -1.01
CA THR A 124 -8.30 15.30 -0.30
C THR A 124 -8.65 14.78 1.09
N ASP A 125 -8.58 13.45 1.30
CA ASP A 125 -8.79 12.82 2.61
C ASP A 125 -8.00 11.52 2.72
N VAL A 126 -7.63 11.15 3.94
CA VAL A 126 -6.88 9.92 4.23
C VAL A 126 -7.50 9.19 5.40
N GLN A 127 -7.89 7.94 5.17
CA GLN A 127 -8.37 7.04 6.19
C GLN A 127 -7.44 5.84 6.32
N ALA A 128 -6.91 5.59 7.52
CA ALA A 128 -6.03 4.46 7.77
C ALA A 128 -6.65 3.50 8.77
N LYS A 129 -6.55 2.19 8.47
CA LYS A 129 -6.99 1.13 9.37
C LYS A 129 -5.84 0.18 9.66
N PHE A 130 -5.55 0.06 10.96
CA PHE A 130 -4.57 -0.87 11.52
C PHE A 130 -5.32 -1.85 12.44
N LYS A 131 -5.42 -3.10 12.04
CA LYS A 131 -6.13 -4.13 12.80
C LYS A 131 -5.16 -5.18 13.32
N TYR A 132 -4.81 -5.10 14.62
CA TYR A 132 -3.79 -5.93 15.27
C TYR A 132 -4.13 -6.34 16.70
N ASP A 133 -5.42 -6.38 17.06
CA ASP A 133 -5.87 -6.67 18.43
C ASP A 133 -5.21 -5.77 19.50
N ASP A 134 -5.11 -4.46 19.23
CA ASP A 134 -4.45 -3.49 20.13
C ASP A 134 -5.04 -3.45 21.55
N HIS A 135 -6.28 -3.89 21.70
CA HIS A 135 -6.99 -4.02 22.97
C HIS A 135 -6.57 -5.28 23.79
N LYS A 136 -5.78 -6.19 23.21
CA LYS A 136 -5.30 -7.40 23.90
C LYS A 136 -4.02 -7.11 24.70
N PRO A 137 -3.77 -7.90 25.77
CA PRO A 137 -2.53 -7.81 26.56
C PRO A 137 -1.26 -7.91 25.70
N VAL A 138 -0.17 -7.30 26.16
CA VAL A 138 1.14 -7.31 25.48
C VAL A 138 1.61 -8.73 25.21
N GLU A 139 1.48 -9.62 26.19
CA GLU A 139 1.91 -11.02 26.11
C GLU A 139 1.17 -11.76 24.98
N HIS A 140 -0.13 -11.54 24.84
CA HIS A 140 -0.93 -12.11 23.75
C HIS A 140 -0.46 -11.60 22.39
N ARG A 141 -0.24 -10.31 22.27
CA ARG A 141 0.17 -9.66 21.01
C ARG A 141 1.56 -10.11 20.60
N THR A 142 2.50 -10.24 21.56
CA THR A 142 3.84 -10.77 21.33
C THR A 142 3.79 -12.22 20.87
N ALA A 143 3.04 -13.07 21.59
CA ALA A 143 2.91 -14.48 21.23
C ALA A 143 2.32 -14.70 19.82
N VAL A 144 1.39 -13.84 19.36
CA VAL A 144 0.88 -13.91 17.99
C VAL A 144 1.97 -13.49 16.99
N ALA A 145 2.75 -12.45 17.28
CA ALA A 145 3.86 -12.02 16.42
C ALA A 145 4.95 -13.11 16.28
N ASP A 146 5.27 -13.80 17.39
CA ASP A 146 6.23 -14.90 17.39
C ASP A 146 5.75 -16.06 16.50
N ARG A 147 4.49 -16.47 16.64
CA ARG A 147 3.88 -17.51 15.81
C ARG A 147 3.82 -17.15 14.33
N LEU A 148 3.57 -15.90 13.98
CA LEU A 148 3.64 -15.41 12.60
C LEU A 148 5.08 -15.51 12.07
N THR A 149 6.06 -15.11 12.88
CA THR A 149 7.47 -15.18 12.53
C THR A 149 7.95 -16.62 12.34
N GLU A 150 7.39 -17.57 13.09
CA GLU A 150 7.65 -19.00 12.97
C GLU A 150 6.96 -19.60 11.74
N ARG A 151 5.67 -19.30 11.51
CA ARG A 151 4.88 -19.85 10.39
C ARG A 151 5.37 -19.40 9.02
N ARG A 152 5.75 -18.16 8.84
CA ARG A 152 6.34 -17.58 7.60
C ARG A 152 5.53 -17.80 6.33
N GLN A 153 4.22 -17.74 6.38
CA GLN A 153 3.35 -17.85 5.21
C GLN A 153 2.98 -16.46 4.67
N GLY A 154 3.06 -16.26 3.36
CA GLY A 154 2.68 -15.00 2.71
C GLY A 154 3.36 -13.77 3.35
N LEU A 155 2.56 -12.90 3.95
CA LEU A 155 3.03 -11.67 4.61
C LEU A 155 3.12 -11.79 6.14
N ASP A 156 3.24 -12.98 6.70
CA ASP A 156 3.32 -13.20 8.14
C ASP A 156 4.44 -12.39 8.81
N VAL A 157 5.65 -12.44 8.25
CA VAL A 157 6.81 -11.73 8.82
C VAL A 157 6.63 -10.21 8.80
N PRO A 158 6.23 -9.56 7.71
CA PRO A 158 5.85 -8.15 7.73
C PRO A 158 4.75 -7.82 8.74
N THR A 159 3.71 -8.67 8.86
CA THR A 159 2.61 -8.50 9.82
C THR A 159 3.10 -8.58 11.27
N ALA A 160 3.98 -9.56 11.58
CA ALA A 160 4.61 -9.66 12.89
C ALA A 160 5.41 -8.40 13.24
N ARG A 161 6.23 -7.91 12.30
CA ARG A 161 7.01 -6.67 12.49
C ARG A 161 6.11 -5.46 12.74
N GLN A 162 5.00 -5.36 12.01
CA GLN A 162 4.04 -4.28 12.21
C GLN A 162 3.33 -4.39 13.57
N GLN A 163 2.96 -5.59 14.00
CA GLN A 163 2.40 -5.85 15.33
C GLN A 163 3.36 -5.36 16.44
N LEU A 164 4.64 -5.75 16.37
CA LEU A 164 5.66 -5.33 17.35
C LEU A 164 5.90 -3.82 17.32
N ARG A 165 5.98 -3.22 16.13
CA ARG A 165 6.11 -1.75 15.99
C ARG A 165 4.93 -1.01 16.65
N ARG A 166 3.73 -1.56 16.57
CA ARG A 166 2.55 -0.97 17.24
C ARG A 166 2.62 -1.13 18.75
N LEU A 167 3.14 -2.24 19.27
CA LEU A 167 3.40 -2.40 20.70
C LEU A 167 4.31 -1.30 21.24
N ASP A 168 5.42 -1.02 20.55
CA ASP A 168 6.39 -0.01 20.96
C ASP A 168 5.82 1.42 20.91
N ARG A 169 4.99 1.73 19.90
CA ARG A 169 4.50 3.10 19.66
C ARG A 169 3.24 3.46 20.42
N ILE A 170 2.33 2.49 20.60
CA ILE A 170 1.00 2.75 21.17
C ILE A 170 0.98 2.36 22.65
N GLY A 171 1.87 1.45 23.07
CA GLY A 171 1.87 0.88 24.41
C GLY A 171 0.60 0.03 24.68
N PRO A 172 0.29 -0.25 25.96
CA PRO A 172 -0.96 -0.88 26.34
C PRO A 172 -2.14 0.02 25.96
N TRP A 173 -3.12 -0.57 25.28
CA TRP A 173 -4.34 0.15 24.94
C TRP A 173 -5.07 0.59 26.24
N LYS A 174 -5.44 1.87 26.29
CA LYS A 174 -6.30 2.39 27.34
C LYS A 174 -7.66 2.67 26.71
N PRO A 175 -8.76 2.13 27.27
CA PRO A 175 -10.11 2.39 26.79
C PRO A 175 -10.48 3.86 26.91
#